data_462ccaae8e5374d1c40d17e24d0c49e8
#
_entry.id   462ccaae8e5374d1c40d17e24d0c49e8
#
_cell.length_a   1.000
_cell.length_b   1.000
_cell.length_c   1.000
_cell.angle_alpha   90.00
_cell.angle_beta   90.00
_cell.angle_gamma   90.00
#
_symmetry.space_group_name_H-M   'P 1'
#
loop_
_entity.id
_entity.type
_entity.pdbx_description
1 polymer ?
#
loop_
_entity_poly.entity_id
_entity_poly.type
_entity_poly.pdbx_seq_one_letter_code
_entity_poly.pdbx_strand_id
1 'polypeptide(L)'
;MGKKVAILLLTMMVLTGLSGWYIVGGIQAYSRYQQSSIANQEHCGGQSPVHICVQSPSEIFSSYYPYYVATQSNLFIIHYSSSSPITLVMSVTLVGFSQAEIHTINATPNVQAIGFMPLAMNQLFRQLTVDNTTWLHVHITDAAGHLYYDNVSPLLLHSRWLMQWIASNRLKIAAWVTPDDPAVIALDRKAVARLQLQPPPTPPAMIGYANRASTRAVRDQVDAIFDTMRLDYQIQYSQASVPYSGPGGNSVALQKIKLPAEVLQQRSGMCIELTALLASAVERIGLHAEIVIILGHAFLGVAVTPNNSRFEYWDAVQVNANVAGDSANLWTDNEYLQDEKQIVDTIVISDARHQGVGPML
;
A
#
# COMPACT_ATOMS: atom_id res chain seq x y z
N MET A 1 -12.58 -45.60 27.80
CA MET A 1 -13.22 -44.37 27.28
C MET A 1 -12.53 -43.08 27.75
N GLY A 2 -11.83 -43.02 28.87
CA GLY A 2 -11.28 -41.77 29.44
C GLY A 2 -10.11 -41.09 28.68
N LYS A 3 -9.19 -41.86 28.08
CA LYS A 3 -8.00 -41.27 27.41
C LYS A 3 -8.33 -40.53 26.10
N LYS A 4 -9.29 -40.99 25.32
CA LYS A 4 -9.69 -40.35 24.06
C LYS A 4 -10.47 -39.03 24.28
N VAL A 5 -11.27 -38.97 25.36
CA VAL A 5 -12.03 -37.75 25.75
C VAL A 5 -11.07 -36.70 26.30
N ALA A 6 -10.04 -37.07 27.07
CA ALA A 6 -9.04 -36.16 27.59
C ALA A 6 -8.17 -35.55 26.49
N ILE A 7 -7.81 -36.31 25.46
CA ILE A 7 -7.05 -35.80 24.30
C ILE A 7 -7.91 -34.83 23.49
N LEU A 8 -9.21 -35.11 23.29
CA LEU A 8 -10.11 -34.23 22.56
C LEU A 8 -10.34 -32.90 23.30
N LEU A 9 -10.45 -32.93 24.64
CA LEU A 9 -10.57 -31.73 25.46
C LEU A 9 -9.28 -30.90 25.47
N LEU A 10 -8.11 -31.55 25.47
CA LEU A 10 -6.83 -30.86 25.41
C LEU A 10 -6.59 -30.19 24.05
N THR A 11 -6.98 -30.86 22.94
CA THR A 11 -6.91 -30.25 21.60
C THR A 11 -7.91 -29.10 21.43
N MET A 12 -9.12 -29.20 21.98
CA MET A 12 -10.05 -28.07 22.01
C MET A 12 -9.53 -26.89 22.82
N MET A 13 -8.95 -27.12 24.01
CA MET A 13 -8.37 -26.04 24.81
C MET A 13 -7.16 -25.34 24.13
N VAL A 14 -6.33 -26.09 23.42
CA VAL A 14 -5.22 -25.52 22.65
C VAL A 14 -5.73 -24.71 21.46
N LEU A 15 -6.74 -25.19 20.75
CA LEU A 15 -7.35 -24.48 19.63
C LEU A 15 -8.10 -23.21 20.09
N THR A 16 -8.83 -23.26 21.19
CA THR A 16 -9.49 -22.07 21.77
C THR A 16 -8.51 -21.08 22.39
N GLY A 17 -7.40 -21.54 22.96
CA GLY A 17 -6.32 -20.69 23.48
C GLY A 17 -5.58 -19.96 22.35
N LEU A 18 -5.30 -20.64 21.24
CA LEU A 18 -4.65 -20.04 20.08
C LEU A 18 -5.61 -19.04 19.38
N SER A 19 -6.88 -19.37 19.18
CA SER A 19 -7.85 -18.45 18.59
C SER A 19 -8.08 -17.21 19.48
N GLY A 20 -8.12 -17.36 20.80
CA GLY A 20 -8.21 -16.23 21.73
C GLY A 20 -7.00 -15.29 21.64
N TRP A 21 -5.81 -15.82 21.46
CA TRP A 21 -4.58 -15.01 21.31
C TRP A 21 -4.55 -14.23 19.97
N TYR A 22 -5.03 -14.86 18.88
CA TYR A 22 -5.17 -14.20 17.58
C TYR A 22 -6.21 -13.06 17.62
N ILE A 23 -7.35 -13.29 18.28
CA ILE A 23 -8.41 -12.27 18.42
C ILE A 23 -7.92 -11.07 19.26
N VAL A 24 -7.27 -11.31 20.39
CA VAL A 24 -6.73 -10.23 21.24
C VAL A 24 -5.61 -9.47 20.53
N GLY A 25 -4.72 -10.17 19.83
CA GLY A 25 -3.67 -9.56 19.02
C GLY A 25 -4.24 -8.71 17.88
N GLY A 26 -5.27 -9.20 17.21
CA GLY A 26 -5.97 -8.49 16.15
C GLY A 26 -6.69 -7.23 16.62
N ILE A 27 -7.41 -7.31 17.75
CA ILE A 27 -8.09 -6.15 18.35
C ILE A 27 -7.08 -5.08 18.78
N GLN A 28 -5.95 -5.46 19.36
CA GLN A 28 -4.89 -4.52 19.71
C GLN A 28 -4.24 -3.89 18.48
N ALA A 29 -4.00 -4.66 17.42
CA ALA A 29 -3.49 -4.15 16.15
C ALA A 29 -4.47 -3.16 15.51
N TYR A 30 -5.76 -3.45 15.53
CA TYR A 30 -6.81 -2.58 15.02
C TYR A 30 -6.94 -1.28 15.82
N SER A 31 -6.89 -1.34 17.15
CA SER A 31 -6.93 -0.14 17.99
C SER A 31 -5.70 0.76 17.74
N ARG A 32 -4.53 0.18 17.50
CA ARG A 32 -3.32 0.90 17.12
C ARG A 32 -3.41 1.50 15.72
N TYR A 33 -3.99 0.77 14.78
CA TYR A 33 -4.28 1.24 13.42
C TYR A 33 -5.13 2.51 13.43
N GLN A 34 -6.14 2.59 14.30
CA GLN A 34 -7.01 3.75 14.43
C GLN A 34 -6.34 4.97 15.11
N GLN A 35 -5.34 4.76 15.95
CA GLN A 35 -4.76 5.79 16.81
C GLN A 35 -3.39 6.31 16.35
N SER A 36 -2.74 5.61 15.41
CA SER A 36 -1.39 5.98 14.99
C SER A 36 -1.36 7.10 13.95
N SER A 37 -0.44 8.02 14.10
CA SER A 37 -0.11 9.06 13.14
C SER A 37 1.41 9.11 12.93
N ILE A 38 1.86 9.56 11.76
CA ILE A 38 3.29 9.81 11.52
C ILE A 38 3.72 10.95 12.45
N ALA A 39 4.76 10.72 13.24
CA ALA A 39 5.32 11.76 14.09
C ALA A 39 5.99 12.83 13.21
N ASN A 40 5.60 14.07 13.38
CA ASN A 40 6.27 15.21 12.78
C ASN A 40 7.35 15.71 13.76
N GLN A 41 8.49 16.10 13.20
CA GLN A 41 9.56 16.78 13.90
C GLN A 41 9.49 18.26 13.56
N GLU A 42 9.78 19.13 14.54
CA GLU A 42 9.87 20.55 14.32
C GLU A 42 11.22 21.06 14.82
N HIS A 43 11.91 21.81 13.97
CA HIS A 43 13.19 22.42 14.26
C HIS A 43 13.09 23.94 14.03
N CYS A 44 13.15 24.70 15.13
CA CYS A 44 13.09 26.16 15.09
C CYS A 44 14.47 26.79 15.29
N GLY A 45 14.70 27.93 14.63
CA GLY A 45 15.92 28.71 14.73
C GLY A 45 15.87 29.97 13.86
N GLY A 46 17.00 30.46 13.43
CA GLY A 46 17.16 31.63 12.56
C GLY A 46 17.98 32.74 13.20
N GLN A 47 18.63 33.55 12.36
CA GLN A 47 19.35 34.75 12.79
C GLN A 47 18.44 35.96 12.67
N SER A 48 18.50 36.84 13.69
CA SER A 48 17.77 38.11 13.65
C SER A 48 18.03 38.89 12.35
N PRO A 49 17.00 39.43 11.70
CA PRO A 49 15.61 39.57 12.16
C PRO A 49 14.67 38.40 11.81
N VAL A 50 15.18 37.30 11.29
CA VAL A 50 14.41 36.16 10.72
C VAL A 50 14.21 35.05 11.78
N HIS A 51 13.00 34.52 11.84
CA HIS A 51 12.63 33.33 12.62
C HIS A 51 12.09 32.25 11.68
N ILE A 52 12.57 31.02 11.83
CA ILE A 52 12.27 29.86 10.99
C ILE A 52 11.89 28.68 11.87
N CYS A 53 10.81 27.97 11.54
CA CYS A 53 10.48 26.64 12.08
C CYS A 53 10.24 25.68 10.92
N VAL A 54 11.01 24.62 10.86
CA VAL A 54 10.90 23.56 9.83
C VAL A 54 10.13 22.39 10.43
N GLN A 55 8.97 22.09 9.85
CA GLN A 55 8.19 20.90 10.15
C GLN A 55 8.46 19.83 9.11
N SER A 56 8.87 18.64 9.54
CA SER A 56 9.18 17.51 8.67
C SER A 56 8.62 16.21 9.25
N PRO A 57 8.25 15.20 8.41
CA PRO A 57 8.02 13.85 8.92
C PRO A 57 9.34 13.27 9.44
N SER A 58 9.26 12.34 10.39
CA SER A 58 10.45 11.60 10.86
C SER A 58 10.90 10.54 9.84
N GLU A 59 9.99 10.13 8.96
CA GLU A 59 10.21 9.04 8.00
C GLU A 59 9.41 9.27 6.71
N ILE A 60 9.94 8.83 5.57
CA ILE A 60 9.29 8.86 4.25
C ILE A 60 9.28 7.45 3.66
N PHE A 61 8.14 7.03 3.11
CA PHE A 61 7.96 5.75 2.44
C PHE A 61 8.13 5.92 0.94
N SER A 62 9.12 5.27 0.35
CA SER A 62 9.32 5.33 -1.11
C SER A 62 8.18 4.68 -1.88
N SER A 63 7.48 3.71 -1.28
CA SER A 63 6.25 3.10 -1.79
C SER A 63 5.11 4.09 -2.03
N TYR A 64 5.10 5.22 -1.31
CA TYR A 64 4.07 6.25 -1.44
C TYR A 64 4.47 7.38 -2.41
N TYR A 65 5.62 7.26 -3.06
CA TYR A 65 6.10 8.31 -3.96
C TYR A 65 5.11 8.69 -5.07
N PRO A 66 4.44 7.73 -5.76
CA PRO A 66 3.43 8.08 -6.77
C PRO A 66 2.29 8.93 -6.19
N TYR A 67 1.87 8.64 -4.95
CA TYR A 67 0.83 9.40 -4.25
C TYR A 67 1.31 10.83 -3.94
N TYR A 68 2.51 11.01 -3.42
CA TYR A 68 3.05 12.34 -3.12
C TYR A 68 3.10 13.23 -4.36
N VAL A 69 3.54 12.66 -5.50
CA VAL A 69 3.58 13.38 -6.78
C VAL A 69 2.18 13.74 -7.26
N ALA A 70 1.26 12.80 -7.27
CA ALA A 70 -0.10 13.00 -7.79
C ALA A 70 -0.90 14.01 -6.97
N THR A 71 -0.71 14.02 -5.65
CA THR A 71 -1.42 14.92 -4.74
C THR A 71 -0.70 16.24 -4.48
N GLN A 72 0.51 16.42 -5.04
CA GLN A 72 1.38 17.56 -4.74
C GLN A 72 1.53 17.79 -3.23
N SER A 73 1.69 16.68 -2.48
CA SER A 73 1.75 16.72 -1.02
C SER A 73 3.01 17.45 -0.55
N ASN A 74 2.84 18.49 0.25
CA ASN A 74 3.96 19.13 0.92
C ASN A 74 4.52 18.17 1.97
N LEU A 75 5.72 17.64 1.75
CA LEU A 75 6.42 16.77 2.70
C LEU A 75 7.07 17.57 3.82
N PHE A 76 7.48 18.80 3.52
CA PHE A 76 8.13 19.72 4.45
C PHE A 76 7.37 21.03 4.45
N ILE A 77 7.18 21.62 5.64
CA ILE A 77 6.54 22.93 5.79
C ILE A 77 7.50 23.82 6.55
N ILE A 78 7.80 24.99 5.98
CA ILE A 78 8.63 26.00 6.65
C ILE A 78 7.71 27.14 7.07
N HIS A 79 7.58 27.33 8.38
CA HIS A 79 6.99 28.53 8.97
C HIS A 79 8.07 29.58 9.13
N TYR A 80 7.79 30.81 8.72
CA TYR A 80 8.77 31.88 8.73
C TYR A 80 8.13 33.23 9.05
N SER A 81 8.92 34.09 9.68
CA SER A 81 8.59 35.49 9.93
C SER A 81 9.86 36.32 10.01
N SER A 82 9.74 37.64 9.90
CA SER A 82 10.86 38.57 10.10
C SER A 82 10.37 39.88 10.71
N SER A 83 11.08 40.42 11.73
CA SER A 83 10.72 41.68 12.36
C SER A 83 10.84 42.90 11.44
N SER A 84 11.51 42.75 10.27
CA SER A 84 11.55 43.73 9.20
C SER A 84 11.35 43.04 7.85
N PRO A 85 10.70 43.68 6.87
CA PRO A 85 10.50 43.08 5.55
C PRO A 85 11.82 42.68 4.90
N ILE A 86 11.93 41.42 4.47
CA ILE A 86 13.14 40.90 3.84
C ILE A 86 12.76 39.83 2.80
N THR A 87 13.50 39.81 1.68
CA THR A 87 13.40 38.75 0.69
C THR A 87 14.34 37.62 1.02
N LEU A 88 13.80 36.41 1.17
CA LEU A 88 14.56 35.20 1.49
C LEU A 88 14.55 34.23 0.31
N VAL A 89 15.66 33.54 0.13
CA VAL A 89 15.83 32.39 -0.79
C VAL A 89 15.93 31.15 0.07
N MET A 90 14.91 30.29 -0.03
CA MET A 90 14.82 29.05 0.71
C MET A 90 15.13 27.87 -0.19
N SER A 91 16.05 27.00 0.23
CA SER A 91 16.44 25.77 -0.47
C SER A 91 16.21 24.57 0.43
N VAL A 92 15.51 23.56 -0.07
CA VAL A 92 15.25 22.29 0.62
C VAL A 92 15.73 21.13 -0.23
N THR A 93 16.53 20.25 0.35
CA THR A 93 17.15 19.11 -0.35
C THR A 93 17.12 17.85 0.53
N LEU A 94 16.79 16.73 -0.06
CA LEU A 94 17.09 15.39 0.50
C LEU A 94 18.43 14.95 -0.08
N VAL A 95 19.46 14.96 0.75
CA VAL A 95 20.84 14.74 0.32
C VAL A 95 20.99 13.37 -0.36
N GLY A 96 21.43 13.35 -1.61
CA GLY A 96 21.59 12.15 -2.42
C GLY A 96 20.31 11.61 -3.06
N PHE A 97 19.11 12.15 -2.73
CA PHE A 97 17.82 11.64 -3.20
C PHE A 97 16.96 12.67 -3.93
N SER A 98 17.21 13.95 -3.78
CA SER A 98 16.52 15.01 -4.54
C SER A 98 17.48 16.05 -5.06
N GLN A 99 17.03 16.84 -6.04
CA GLN A 99 17.58 18.14 -6.31
C GLN A 99 17.09 19.14 -5.27
N ALA A 100 17.75 20.28 -5.16
CA ALA A 100 17.29 21.37 -4.33
C ALA A 100 16.00 21.97 -4.91
N GLU A 101 14.95 22.03 -4.11
CA GLU A 101 13.76 22.84 -4.41
C GLU A 101 13.99 24.23 -3.82
N ILE A 102 13.88 25.27 -4.66
CA ILE A 102 14.24 26.64 -4.30
C ILE A 102 13.03 27.54 -4.47
N HIS A 103 12.71 28.30 -3.42
CA HIS A 103 11.68 29.34 -3.44
C HIS A 103 12.24 30.67 -2.96
N THR A 104 11.80 31.77 -3.62
CA THR A 104 12.06 33.14 -3.18
C THR A 104 10.80 33.71 -2.60
N ILE A 105 10.84 34.18 -1.37
CA ILE A 105 9.68 34.68 -0.62
C ILE A 105 9.98 36.02 0.05
N ASN A 106 8.93 36.75 0.41
CA ASN A 106 9.05 37.95 1.22
C ASN A 106 8.56 37.68 2.64
N ALA A 107 9.46 37.71 3.61
CA ALA A 107 9.14 37.55 5.01
C ALA A 107 8.70 38.89 5.61
N THR A 108 7.66 38.83 6.45
CA THR A 108 7.04 39.94 7.16
C THR A 108 6.92 39.62 8.65
N PRO A 109 6.52 40.57 9.53
CA PRO A 109 6.31 40.27 10.95
C PRO A 109 5.26 39.19 11.24
N ASN A 110 4.30 39.00 10.31
CA ASN A 110 3.32 37.93 10.45
C ASN A 110 3.94 36.58 10.10
N VAL A 111 3.64 35.55 10.90
CA VAL A 111 4.06 34.18 10.58
C VAL A 111 3.36 33.72 9.29
N GLN A 112 4.15 33.25 8.37
CA GLN A 112 3.76 32.71 7.08
C GLN A 112 4.23 31.26 6.97
N ALA A 113 3.70 30.49 6.02
CA ALA A 113 4.12 29.12 5.77
C ALA A 113 4.29 28.86 4.29
N ILE A 114 5.27 28.03 3.94
CA ILE A 114 5.48 27.53 2.59
C ILE A 114 5.73 26.03 2.64
N GLY A 115 5.12 25.29 1.73
CA GLY A 115 5.31 23.86 1.59
C GLY A 115 6.39 23.54 0.56
N PHE A 116 7.13 22.47 0.82
CA PHE A 116 8.14 21.91 -0.09
C PHE A 116 7.83 20.43 -0.34
N MET A 117 7.96 20.06 -1.59
CA MET A 117 8.01 18.69 -2.03
C MET A 117 9.18 18.59 -3.01
N PRO A 118 10.34 18.05 -2.59
CA PRO A 118 11.49 17.89 -3.47
C PRO A 118 11.12 16.97 -4.65
N LEU A 119 10.66 17.58 -5.75
CA LEU A 119 10.04 16.91 -6.90
C LEU A 119 10.98 15.99 -7.66
N ALA A 120 12.24 16.23 -7.59
CA ALA A 120 13.24 15.40 -8.25
C ALA A 120 13.78 14.31 -7.31
N MET A 121 12.91 13.60 -6.61
CA MET A 121 13.28 12.32 -6.03
C MET A 121 13.79 11.44 -7.16
N ASN A 122 15.11 11.22 -7.16
CA ASN A 122 15.78 10.53 -8.25
C ASN A 122 15.34 9.05 -8.33
N GLN A 123 15.76 8.38 -9.39
CA GLN A 123 15.43 6.96 -9.59
C GLN A 123 15.84 6.08 -8.41
N LEU A 124 16.90 6.45 -7.65
CA LEU A 124 17.35 5.71 -6.47
C LEU A 124 16.28 5.68 -5.38
N PHE A 125 15.55 6.78 -5.16
CA PHE A 125 14.46 6.81 -4.19
C PHE A 125 13.32 5.85 -4.59
N ARG A 126 12.92 5.86 -5.87
CA ARG A 126 11.88 4.97 -6.39
C ARG A 126 12.26 3.49 -6.35
N GLN A 127 13.55 3.19 -6.44
CA GLN A 127 14.11 1.83 -6.46
C GLN A 127 14.70 1.41 -5.11
N LEU A 128 14.46 2.18 -4.05
CA LEU A 128 15.00 1.90 -2.73
C LEU A 128 14.51 0.53 -2.22
N THR A 129 15.43 -0.43 -2.12
CA THR A 129 15.11 -1.82 -1.71
C THR A 129 15.45 -2.12 -0.26
N VAL A 130 16.19 -1.23 0.40
CA VAL A 130 16.53 -1.29 1.83
C VAL A 130 16.29 0.07 2.45
N ASP A 131 15.94 0.09 3.72
CA ASP A 131 15.78 1.33 4.45
C ASP A 131 17.11 2.07 4.51
N ASN A 132 17.08 3.39 4.37
CA ASN A 132 18.26 4.23 4.33
C ASN A 132 18.02 5.49 5.15
N THR A 133 19.06 5.99 5.82
CA THR A 133 19.04 7.30 6.47
C THR A 133 19.65 8.32 5.53
N THR A 134 18.90 9.37 5.24
CA THR A 134 19.37 10.55 4.54
C THR A 134 19.35 11.78 5.45
N TRP A 135 19.70 12.92 4.89
CA TRP A 135 19.71 14.20 5.57
C TRP A 135 18.77 15.16 4.86
N LEU A 136 17.83 15.74 5.61
CA LEU A 136 17.09 16.91 5.16
C LEU A 136 17.98 18.13 5.37
N HIS A 137 18.37 18.80 4.31
CA HIS A 137 19.13 20.04 4.35
C HIS A 137 18.21 21.20 3.99
N VAL A 138 18.05 22.13 4.92
CA VAL A 138 17.31 23.39 4.75
C VAL A 138 18.28 24.53 4.87
N HIS A 139 18.43 25.31 3.78
CA HIS A 139 19.36 26.43 3.68
C HIS A 139 18.61 27.70 3.26
N ILE A 140 18.71 28.78 4.07
CA ILE A 140 17.95 30.01 3.84
C ILE A 140 18.90 31.21 3.92
N THR A 141 18.92 31.97 2.83
CA THR A 141 19.73 33.21 2.68
C THR A 141 18.86 34.37 2.23
N ASP A 142 19.40 35.59 2.22
CA ASP A 142 18.85 36.67 1.42
C ASP A 142 19.45 36.70 -0.01
N ALA A 143 19.02 37.65 -0.82
CA ALA A 143 19.49 37.83 -2.17
C ALA A 143 20.99 38.23 -2.24
N ALA A 144 21.56 38.73 -1.16
CA ALA A 144 22.98 39.07 -1.04
C ALA A 144 23.84 37.90 -0.56
N GLY A 145 23.20 36.76 -0.20
CA GLY A 145 23.87 35.57 0.28
C GLY A 145 24.13 35.56 1.79
N HIS A 146 23.55 36.48 2.57
CA HIS A 146 23.64 36.41 4.02
C HIS A 146 22.81 35.23 4.54
N LEU A 147 23.43 34.40 5.38
CA LEU A 147 22.85 33.20 5.92
C LEU A 147 21.93 33.54 7.11
N TYR A 148 20.67 33.05 7.09
CA TYR A 148 19.71 33.19 8.18
C TYR A 148 19.40 31.87 8.86
N TYR A 149 19.42 30.76 8.11
CA TYR A 149 19.16 29.43 8.66
C TYR A 149 19.89 28.39 7.83
N ASP A 150 20.58 27.49 8.51
CA ASP A 150 21.21 26.32 7.90
C ASP A 150 21.08 25.15 8.87
N ASN A 151 20.32 24.13 8.46
CA ASN A 151 20.06 22.99 9.30
C ASN A 151 20.10 21.69 8.48
N VAL A 152 20.75 20.69 9.05
CA VAL A 152 20.83 19.35 8.51
C VAL A 152 20.30 18.38 9.55
N SER A 153 19.15 17.75 9.27
CA SER A 153 18.51 16.81 10.20
C SER A 153 18.37 15.41 9.55
N PRO A 154 18.51 14.34 10.34
CA PRO A 154 18.39 13.00 9.82
C PRO A 154 16.92 12.66 9.48
N LEU A 155 16.74 11.91 8.39
CA LEU A 155 15.45 11.45 7.90
C LEU A 155 15.56 10.00 7.46
N LEU A 156 14.62 9.15 7.93
CA LEU A 156 14.57 7.75 7.53
C LEU A 156 13.76 7.61 6.23
N LEU A 157 14.37 6.99 5.23
CA LEU A 157 13.71 6.59 3.99
C LEU A 157 13.42 5.10 4.02
N HIS A 158 12.14 4.74 3.96
CA HIS A 158 11.72 3.35 3.90
C HIS A 158 11.74 2.82 2.47
N SER A 159 12.09 1.54 2.35
CA SER A 159 12.11 0.84 1.08
C SER A 159 10.72 0.78 0.42
N ARG A 160 10.71 0.57 -0.91
CA ARG A 160 9.48 0.46 -1.71
C ARG A 160 8.58 -0.71 -1.31
N TRP A 161 9.07 -1.63 -0.51
CA TRP A 161 8.29 -2.78 -0.05
C TRP A 161 7.52 -2.51 1.24
N LEU A 162 7.83 -1.41 1.95
CA LEU A 162 7.21 -1.16 3.25
C LEU A 162 5.88 -0.41 3.12
N MET A 163 4.87 -0.99 3.73
CA MET A 163 3.56 -0.42 3.99
C MET A 163 3.42 -0.14 5.48
N GLN A 164 2.96 1.05 5.82
CA GLN A 164 2.59 1.42 7.18
C GLN A 164 1.07 1.32 7.34
N TRP A 165 0.62 0.40 8.18
CA TRP A 165 -0.79 0.18 8.44
C TRP A 165 -1.33 1.15 9.50
N ILE A 166 -1.71 2.34 9.04
CA ILE A 166 -2.44 3.36 9.81
C ILE A 166 -3.63 3.86 8.99
N ALA A 167 -4.66 4.40 9.65
CA ALA A 167 -5.90 4.83 9.00
C ALA A 167 -5.68 5.80 7.83
N SER A 168 -4.75 6.77 7.98
CA SER A 168 -4.41 7.73 6.93
C SER A 168 -3.67 7.13 5.73
N ASN A 169 -3.10 5.95 5.87
CA ASN A 169 -2.32 5.29 4.82
C ASN A 169 -3.05 4.12 4.14
N ARG A 170 -4.21 3.71 4.66
CA ARG A 170 -4.93 2.51 4.21
C ARG A 170 -5.08 2.39 2.69
N LEU A 171 -5.47 3.47 2.02
CA LEU A 171 -5.65 3.49 0.56
C LEU A 171 -4.34 3.28 -0.20
N LYS A 172 -3.20 3.55 0.43
CA LYS A 172 -1.89 3.46 -0.23
C LYS A 172 -1.49 2.02 -0.57
N ILE A 173 -2.17 1.00 -0.02
CA ILE A 173 -2.01 -0.38 -0.47
C ILE A 173 -2.31 -0.55 -1.97
N ALA A 174 -3.17 0.29 -2.54
CA ALA A 174 -3.43 0.29 -3.98
C ALA A 174 -2.18 0.59 -4.82
N ALA A 175 -1.11 1.15 -4.26
CA ALA A 175 0.16 1.33 -4.97
C ALA A 175 0.81 0.00 -5.38
N TRP A 176 0.56 -1.09 -4.65
CA TRP A 176 1.00 -2.45 -5.00
C TRP A 176 0.16 -3.12 -6.07
N VAL A 177 -0.97 -2.56 -6.46
CA VAL A 177 -1.76 -3.03 -7.60
C VAL A 177 -1.16 -2.40 -8.87
N THR A 178 -0.41 -3.19 -9.66
CA THR A 178 0.41 -2.75 -10.79
C THR A 178 -0.04 -3.42 -12.09
N PRO A 179 -1.19 -3.01 -12.67
CA PRO A 179 -1.80 -3.68 -13.82
C PRO A 179 -0.95 -3.63 -15.09
N ASP A 180 -0.11 -2.60 -15.25
CA ASP A 180 0.73 -2.42 -16.44
C ASP A 180 2.12 -3.08 -16.34
N ASP A 181 2.38 -3.82 -15.23
CA ASP A 181 3.62 -4.57 -15.10
C ASP A 181 3.73 -5.67 -16.18
N PRO A 182 4.85 -5.78 -16.91
CA PRO A 182 5.03 -6.80 -17.94
C PRO A 182 4.78 -8.23 -17.48
N ALA A 183 5.06 -8.56 -16.21
CA ALA A 183 4.81 -9.89 -15.66
C ALA A 183 3.31 -10.15 -15.47
N VAL A 184 2.54 -9.14 -15.06
CA VAL A 184 1.06 -9.20 -14.97
C VAL A 184 0.44 -9.35 -16.35
N ILE A 185 0.92 -8.57 -17.34
CA ILE A 185 0.48 -8.71 -18.73
C ILE A 185 0.75 -10.14 -19.27
N ALA A 186 1.88 -10.74 -18.90
CA ALA A 186 2.20 -12.10 -19.29
C ALA A 186 1.29 -13.14 -18.59
N LEU A 187 0.90 -12.91 -17.34
CA LEU A 187 -0.07 -13.73 -16.63
C LEU A 187 -1.41 -13.73 -17.36
N ASP A 188 -1.95 -12.55 -17.71
CA ASP A 188 -3.25 -12.43 -18.40
C ASP A 188 -3.24 -13.09 -19.78
N ARG A 189 -2.14 -12.96 -20.53
CA ARG A 189 -1.99 -13.65 -21.82
C ARG A 189 -2.07 -15.17 -21.67
N LYS A 190 -1.50 -15.73 -20.60
CA LYS A 190 -1.62 -17.17 -20.32
C LYS A 190 -3.04 -17.54 -19.89
N ALA A 191 -3.70 -16.68 -19.12
CA ALA A 191 -5.05 -16.90 -18.63
C ALA A 191 -6.09 -17.01 -19.76
N VAL A 192 -5.86 -16.40 -20.92
CA VAL A 192 -6.72 -16.60 -22.12
C VAL A 192 -6.87 -18.08 -22.47
N ALA A 193 -5.79 -18.86 -22.43
CA ALA A 193 -5.85 -20.30 -22.72
C ALA A 193 -6.70 -21.06 -21.68
N ARG A 194 -6.64 -20.65 -20.42
CA ARG A 194 -7.47 -21.22 -19.35
C ARG A 194 -8.94 -20.85 -19.49
N LEU A 195 -9.22 -19.60 -19.87
CA LEU A 195 -10.58 -19.13 -20.13
C LEU A 195 -11.27 -19.99 -21.21
N GLN A 196 -10.52 -20.35 -22.26
CA GLN A 196 -11.06 -21.18 -23.34
C GLN A 196 -11.38 -22.63 -22.93
N LEU A 197 -10.90 -23.09 -21.80
CA LEU A 197 -11.24 -24.41 -21.23
C LEU A 197 -12.52 -24.40 -20.38
N GLN A 198 -13.05 -23.23 -20.07
CA GLN A 198 -14.30 -23.10 -19.29
C GLN A 198 -15.51 -23.55 -20.13
N PRO A 199 -16.57 -24.09 -19.51
CA PRO A 199 -17.79 -24.49 -20.23
C PRO A 199 -18.47 -23.32 -20.93
N PRO A 200 -18.94 -23.48 -22.19
CA PRO A 200 -19.64 -22.43 -22.91
C PRO A 200 -20.93 -21.97 -22.18
N PRO A 201 -21.39 -20.72 -22.37
CA PRO A 201 -20.76 -19.66 -23.18
C PRO A 201 -19.66 -18.92 -22.41
N THR A 202 -18.42 -18.97 -22.90
CA THR A 202 -17.29 -18.23 -22.35
C THR A 202 -16.86 -17.09 -23.27
N PRO A 203 -16.33 -15.98 -22.75
CA PRO A 203 -15.73 -14.95 -23.58
C PRO A 203 -14.58 -15.51 -24.42
N PRO A 204 -14.40 -15.05 -25.66
CA PRO A 204 -13.32 -15.53 -26.52
C PRO A 204 -11.93 -15.00 -26.09
N ALA A 205 -11.90 -13.99 -25.21
CA ALA A 205 -10.70 -13.35 -24.70
C ALA A 205 -10.99 -12.68 -23.34
N MET A 206 -9.95 -12.14 -22.70
CA MET A 206 -10.08 -11.29 -21.52
C MET A 206 -10.64 -9.92 -21.95
N ILE A 207 -11.95 -9.77 -21.89
CA ILE A 207 -12.70 -8.61 -22.41
C ILE A 207 -13.15 -7.65 -21.30
N GLY A 208 -12.89 -7.98 -20.04
CA GLY A 208 -13.43 -7.22 -18.90
C GLY A 208 -14.95 -7.12 -18.98
N TYR A 209 -15.48 -5.91 -18.94
CA TYR A 209 -16.91 -5.63 -19.09
C TYR A 209 -17.36 -5.41 -20.55
N ALA A 210 -16.46 -5.49 -21.54
CA ALA A 210 -16.82 -5.23 -22.92
C ALA A 210 -17.94 -6.16 -23.41
N ASN A 211 -18.64 -5.72 -24.47
CA ASN A 211 -19.74 -6.45 -25.08
C ASN A 211 -20.88 -6.83 -24.12
N ARG A 212 -21.11 -6.05 -23.05
CA ARG A 212 -22.09 -6.30 -22.00
C ARG A 212 -21.88 -7.69 -21.38
N ALA A 213 -20.65 -7.99 -20.99
CA ALA A 213 -20.31 -9.24 -20.34
C ALA A 213 -21.28 -9.56 -19.20
N SER A 214 -21.80 -10.79 -19.18
CA SER A 214 -22.64 -11.24 -18.08
C SER A 214 -21.82 -11.43 -16.81
N THR A 215 -22.44 -11.46 -15.65
CA THR A 215 -21.80 -11.80 -14.37
C THR A 215 -20.99 -13.10 -14.48
N ARG A 216 -21.54 -14.13 -15.15
CA ARG A 216 -20.80 -15.36 -15.42
C ARG A 216 -19.54 -15.12 -16.22
N ALA A 217 -19.63 -14.35 -17.30
CA ALA A 217 -18.46 -14.05 -18.14
C ALA A 217 -17.37 -13.27 -17.39
N VAL A 218 -17.74 -12.45 -16.40
CA VAL A 218 -16.79 -11.80 -15.50
C VAL A 218 -16.12 -12.84 -14.60
N ARG A 219 -16.91 -13.72 -13.95
CA ARG A 219 -16.37 -14.81 -13.12
C ARG A 219 -15.40 -15.68 -13.88
N ASP A 220 -15.82 -16.18 -15.06
CA ASP A 220 -15.00 -17.07 -15.91
C ASP A 220 -13.60 -16.45 -16.21
N GLN A 221 -13.52 -15.12 -16.36
CA GLN A 221 -12.26 -14.42 -16.58
C GLN A 221 -11.40 -14.40 -15.28
N VAL A 222 -12.00 -14.12 -14.13
CA VAL A 222 -11.28 -14.10 -12.85
C VAL A 222 -10.80 -15.51 -12.48
N ASP A 223 -11.67 -16.53 -12.66
CA ASP A 223 -11.34 -17.93 -12.41
C ASP A 223 -10.19 -18.40 -13.32
N ALA A 224 -10.17 -17.98 -14.59
CA ALA A 224 -9.08 -18.31 -15.51
C ALA A 224 -7.74 -17.67 -15.07
N ILE A 225 -7.75 -16.43 -14.55
CA ILE A 225 -6.56 -15.79 -13.99
C ILE A 225 -6.10 -16.54 -12.74
N PHE A 226 -7.02 -16.81 -11.82
CA PHE A 226 -6.75 -17.55 -10.58
C PHE A 226 -6.14 -18.94 -10.89
N ASP A 227 -6.76 -19.69 -11.78
CA ASP A 227 -6.27 -21.01 -12.19
C ASP A 227 -4.92 -20.95 -12.90
N THR A 228 -4.61 -19.86 -13.61
CA THR A 228 -3.30 -19.65 -14.19
C THR A 228 -2.24 -19.42 -13.10
N MET A 229 -2.56 -18.64 -12.07
CA MET A 229 -1.68 -18.48 -10.92
C MET A 229 -1.39 -19.82 -10.25
N ARG A 230 -2.41 -20.64 -10.08
CA ARG A 230 -2.36 -21.96 -9.44
C ARG A 230 -1.61 -23.00 -10.28
N LEU A 231 -2.00 -23.19 -11.53
CA LEU A 231 -1.59 -24.32 -12.35
C LEU A 231 -0.36 -24.04 -13.22
N ASP A 232 -0.25 -22.82 -13.78
CA ASP A 232 0.82 -22.48 -14.69
C ASP A 232 2.02 -21.83 -14.00
N TYR A 233 1.75 -20.99 -13.00
CA TYR A 233 2.80 -20.41 -12.18
C TYR A 233 3.10 -21.21 -10.91
N GLN A 234 2.18 -22.10 -10.49
CA GLN A 234 2.33 -22.94 -9.29
C GLN A 234 2.67 -22.09 -8.05
N ILE A 235 1.96 -20.99 -7.90
CA ILE A 235 2.18 -20.07 -6.79
C ILE A 235 1.82 -20.75 -5.48
N GLN A 236 2.67 -20.57 -4.46
CA GLN A 236 2.50 -21.09 -3.13
C GLN A 236 2.16 -19.96 -2.14
N TYR A 237 1.23 -20.22 -1.24
CA TYR A 237 1.03 -19.33 -0.10
C TYR A 237 2.19 -19.45 0.88
N SER A 238 2.74 -18.32 1.29
CA SER A 238 3.75 -18.24 2.32
C SER A 238 3.24 -17.34 3.44
N GLN A 239 3.05 -17.93 4.63
CA GLN A 239 2.63 -17.14 5.79
C GLN A 239 3.73 -16.15 6.15
N ALA A 240 3.38 -14.87 6.32
CA ALA A 240 4.31 -13.89 6.83
C ALA A 240 4.67 -14.24 8.28
N SER A 241 5.95 -14.38 8.57
CA SER A 241 6.42 -14.32 9.94
C SER A 241 6.24 -12.89 10.42
N VAL A 242 5.29 -12.62 11.31
CA VAL A 242 5.08 -11.38 12.07
C VAL A 242 5.16 -10.07 11.23
N PRO A 243 4.20 -9.15 11.31
CA PRO A 243 4.37 -7.81 10.76
C PRO A 243 5.68 -7.22 11.29
N TYR A 244 6.54 -6.73 10.39
CA TYR A 244 7.79 -6.10 10.77
C TYR A 244 7.47 -4.89 11.67
N SER A 245 7.74 -5.02 12.96
CA SER A 245 7.81 -3.89 13.87
C SER A 245 9.23 -3.34 13.78
N GLY A 246 9.38 -2.13 13.23
CA GLY A 246 10.69 -1.48 13.09
C GLY A 246 11.46 -1.35 14.39
N PRO A 247 12.77 -1.01 14.33
CA PRO A 247 13.58 -0.78 15.52
C PRO A 247 13.01 0.40 16.31
N GLY A 248 12.48 0.12 17.51
CA GLY A 248 11.95 1.16 18.40
C GLY A 248 10.69 0.82 19.15
N GLY A 249 10.05 -0.31 18.87
CA GLY A 249 8.96 -0.86 19.71
C GLY A 249 7.67 -0.04 19.79
N ASN A 250 7.58 1.11 19.17
CA ASN A 250 6.36 1.91 19.08
C ASN A 250 5.58 1.54 17.81
N SER A 251 4.99 0.44 17.84
CA SER A 251 3.66 -0.04 17.52
C SER A 251 2.92 0.50 16.28
N VAL A 252 3.59 1.02 15.28
CA VAL A 252 3.00 1.15 13.94
C VAL A 252 3.33 -0.13 13.19
N ALA A 253 2.31 -0.87 12.74
CA ALA A 253 2.54 -2.11 12.02
C ALA A 253 3.13 -1.79 10.64
N LEU A 254 4.44 -1.95 10.50
CA LEU A 254 5.14 -1.94 9.22
C LEU A 254 5.09 -3.35 8.63
N GLN A 255 4.72 -3.47 7.37
CA GLN A 255 4.69 -4.74 6.66
C GLN A 255 5.46 -4.64 5.36
N LYS A 256 6.36 -5.61 5.12
CA LYS A 256 6.95 -5.81 3.81
C LYS A 256 5.93 -6.48 2.90
N ILE A 257 5.72 -5.89 1.71
CA ILE A 257 4.79 -6.40 0.70
C ILE A 257 5.53 -6.46 -0.63
N LYS A 258 5.63 -7.64 -1.23
CA LYS A 258 6.21 -7.85 -2.56
C LYS A 258 5.29 -7.27 -3.64
N LEU A 259 5.90 -6.78 -4.72
CA LEU A 259 5.18 -6.41 -5.92
C LEU A 259 4.68 -7.67 -6.68
N PRO A 260 3.61 -7.57 -7.48
CA PRO A 260 3.09 -8.65 -8.30
C PRO A 260 4.14 -9.37 -9.14
N ALA A 261 5.06 -8.65 -9.78
CA ALA A 261 6.17 -9.24 -10.54
C ALA A 261 7.09 -10.11 -9.67
N GLU A 262 7.36 -9.68 -8.44
CA GLU A 262 8.21 -10.41 -7.49
C GLU A 262 7.51 -11.69 -6.98
N VAL A 263 6.18 -11.62 -6.75
CA VAL A 263 5.37 -12.80 -6.42
C VAL A 263 5.40 -13.83 -7.54
N LEU A 264 5.21 -13.39 -8.80
CA LEU A 264 5.28 -14.26 -9.98
C LEU A 264 6.66 -14.86 -10.16
N GLN A 265 7.73 -14.08 -9.96
CA GLN A 265 9.11 -14.54 -10.07
C GLN A 265 9.46 -15.57 -8.98
N GLN A 266 9.08 -15.29 -7.73
CA GLN A 266 9.37 -16.15 -6.58
C GLN A 266 8.37 -17.31 -6.43
N ARG A 267 7.26 -17.26 -7.14
CA ARG A 267 6.15 -18.22 -7.07
C ARG A 267 5.61 -18.39 -5.64
N SER A 268 5.65 -17.35 -4.85
CA SER A 268 5.14 -17.37 -3.48
C SER A 268 4.75 -15.98 -2.99
N GLY A 269 3.71 -15.93 -2.16
CA GLY A 269 3.26 -14.70 -1.55
C GLY A 269 2.40 -14.94 -0.31
N MET A 270 2.32 -13.92 0.55
CA MET A 270 1.34 -13.88 1.63
C MET A 270 -0.03 -13.37 1.12
N CYS A 271 -1.06 -13.43 1.95
CA CYS A 271 -2.43 -13.07 1.57
C CYS A 271 -2.53 -11.74 0.81
N ILE A 272 -2.02 -10.65 1.38
CA ILE A 272 -2.08 -9.32 0.77
C ILE A 272 -1.28 -9.22 -0.55
N GLU A 273 -0.16 -9.95 -0.68
CA GLU A 273 0.65 -9.98 -1.89
C GLU A 273 -0.06 -10.73 -3.02
N LEU A 274 -0.67 -11.87 -2.70
CA LEU A 274 -1.46 -12.66 -3.66
C LEU A 274 -2.74 -11.91 -4.06
N THR A 275 -3.37 -11.23 -3.12
CA THR A 275 -4.53 -10.36 -3.39
C THR A 275 -4.14 -9.20 -4.32
N ALA A 276 -3.01 -8.53 -4.06
CA ALA A 276 -2.52 -7.44 -4.92
C ALA A 276 -2.15 -7.93 -6.33
N LEU A 277 -1.59 -9.14 -6.46
CA LEU A 277 -1.31 -9.76 -7.75
C LEU A 277 -2.61 -10.03 -8.53
N LEU A 278 -3.59 -10.69 -7.89
CA LEU A 278 -4.85 -10.99 -8.53
C LEU A 278 -5.62 -9.70 -8.87
N ALA A 279 -5.62 -8.70 -7.96
CA ALA A 279 -6.17 -7.37 -8.22
C ALA A 279 -5.51 -6.70 -9.44
N SER A 280 -4.18 -6.81 -9.58
CA SER A 280 -3.46 -6.24 -10.73
C SER A 280 -3.90 -6.87 -12.04
N ALA A 281 -4.07 -8.19 -12.07
CA ALA A 281 -4.50 -8.92 -13.26
C ALA A 281 -5.95 -8.57 -13.65
N VAL A 282 -6.88 -8.51 -12.69
CA VAL A 282 -8.27 -8.15 -13.01
C VAL A 282 -8.43 -6.68 -13.43
N GLU A 283 -7.69 -5.75 -12.79
CA GLU A 283 -7.65 -4.35 -13.21
C GLU A 283 -7.07 -4.20 -14.63
N ARG A 284 -6.07 -4.99 -14.98
CA ARG A 284 -5.44 -4.97 -16.31
C ARG A 284 -6.44 -5.30 -17.44
N ILE A 285 -7.36 -6.20 -17.20
CA ILE A 285 -8.38 -6.57 -18.20
C ILE A 285 -9.63 -5.66 -18.15
N GLY A 286 -9.59 -4.59 -17.32
CA GLY A 286 -10.64 -3.59 -17.21
C GLY A 286 -11.78 -3.98 -16.28
N LEU A 287 -11.57 -4.93 -15.37
CA LEU A 287 -12.48 -5.20 -14.26
C LEU A 287 -12.11 -4.32 -13.06
N HIS A 288 -13.06 -4.06 -12.18
CA HIS A 288 -12.85 -3.24 -10.99
C HIS A 288 -12.62 -4.11 -9.77
N ALA A 289 -11.50 -3.88 -9.10
CA ALA A 289 -11.06 -4.61 -7.93
C ALA A 289 -11.27 -3.83 -6.63
N GLU A 290 -11.51 -4.55 -5.54
CA GLU A 290 -11.36 -4.06 -4.18
C GLU A 290 -10.53 -5.04 -3.35
N ILE A 291 -9.77 -4.52 -2.41
CA ILE A 291 -9.05 -5.31 -1.40
C ILE A 291 -9.87 -5.28 -0.12
N VAL A 292 -10.32 -6.44 0.32
CA VAL A 292 -11.02 -6.61 1.59
C VAL A 292 -10.01 -7.04 2.65
N ILE A 293 -10.00 -6.34 3.77
CA ILE A 293 -9.11 -6.60 4.89
C ILE A 293 -9.92 -7.01 6.10
N ILE A 294 -9.64 -8.18 6.62
CA ILE A 294 -10.14 -8.68 7.90
C ILE A 294 -8.97 -8.84 8.88
N LEU A 295 -9.26 -9.18 10.12
CA LEU A 295 -8.21 -9.37 11.13
C LEU A 295 -7.23 -10.48 10.72
N GLY A 296 -6.01 -10.09 10.34
CA GLY A 296 -4.92 -11.01 9.99
C GLY A 296 -4.99 -11.58 8.58
N HIS A 297 -5.94 -11.17 7.75
CA HIS A 297 -6.10 -11.68 6.40
C HIS A 297 -6.59 -10.62 5.40
N ALA A 298 -6.37 -10.88 4.10
CA ALA A 298 -6.84 -10.06 3.00
C ALA A 298 -7.24 -10.94 1.81
N PHE A 299 -8.32 -10.56 1.12
CA PHE A 299 -8.79 -11.22 -0.10
C PHE A 299 -9.33 -10.21 -1.11
N LEU A 300 -9.58 -10.68 -2.33
CA LEU A 300 -10.02 -9.86 -3.45
C LEU A 300 -11.53 -9.85 -3.56
N GLY A 301 -12.12 -8.65 -3.73
CA GLY A 301 -13.45 -8.47 -4.32
C GLY A 301 -13.32 -7.98 -5.76
N VAL A 302 -14.17 -8.49 -6.65
CA VAL A 302 -14.27 -8.04 -8.04
C VAL A 302 -15.71 -7.64 -8.33
N ALA A 303 -15.90 -6.43 -8.85
CA ALA A 303 -17.21 -6.00 -9.29
C ALA A 303 -17.65 -6.86 -10.48
N VAL A 304 -18.77 -7.58 -10.33
CA VAL A 304 -19.35 -8.37 -11.42
C VAL A 304 -20.27 -7.55 -12.33
N THR A 305 -20.36 -6.25 -12.04
CA THR A 305 -21.09 -5.26 -12.83
C THR A 305 -20.22 -4.00 -13.01
N PRO A 306 -20.28 -3.32 -14.18
CA PRO A 306 -19.40 -2.18 -14.46
C PRO A 306 -19.62 -0.96 -13.55
N ASN A 307 -20.76 -0.88 -12.88
CA ASN A 307 -21.10 0.23 -11.98
C ASN A 307 -20.79 -0.03 -10.51
N ASN A 308 -20.00 -1.06 -10.21
CA ASN A 308 -19.61 -1.47 -8.85
C ASN A 308 -20.80 -1.73 -7.91
N SER A 309 -21.98 -2.11 -8.46
CA SER A 309 -23.17 -2.34 -7.64
C SER A 309 -23.20 -3.70 -6.94
N ARG A 310 -22.32 -4.63 -7.36
CA ARG A 310 -22.21 -5.97 -6.80
C ARG A 310 -20.79 -6.47 -6.94
N PHE A 311 -20.22 -6.92 -5.83
CA PHE A 311 -18.93 -7.59 -5.77
C PHE A 311 -19.11 -9.09 -5.49
N GLU A 312 -18.17 -9.88 -5.95
CA GLU A 312 -17.95 -11.27 -5.60
C GLU A 312 -16.49 -11.46 -5.23
N TYR A 313 -16.16 -12.49 -4.44
CA TYR A 313 -14.92 -12.54 -3.69
C TYR A 313 -14.09 -13.76 -4.02
N TRP A 314 -12.77 -13.61 -4.05
CA TRP A 314 -11.77 -14.66 -4.25
C TRP A 314 -10.68 -14.54 -3.20
N ASP A 315 -10.47 -15.60 -2.43
CA ASP A 315 -9.30 -15.65 -1.54
C ASP A 315 -8.12 -16.24 -2.30
N ALA A 316 -7.16 -15.38 -2.64
CA ALA A 316 -5.99 -15.74 -3.44
C ALA A 316 -5.06 -16.75 -2.75
N VAL A 317 -5.16 -16.97 -1.41
CA VAL A 317 -4.37 -18.01 -0.72
C VAL A 317 -4.82 -19.42 -1.08
N GLN A 318 -6.02 -19.59 -1.60
CA GLN A 318 -6.57 -20.88 -2.03
C GLN A 318 -5.88 -21.46 -3.26
N VAL A 319 -5.07 -20.69 -3.98
CA VAL A 319 -4.16 -21.23 -5.02
C VAL A 319 -3.29 -22.37 -4.47
N ASN A 320 -2.96 -22.35 -3.19
CA ASN A 320 -2.17 -23.38 -2.51
C ASN A 320 -2.98 -24.63 -2.13
N ALA A 321 -4.27 -24.49 -1.92
CA ALA A 321 -5.16 -25.60 -1.52
C ALA A 321 -5.58 -26.48 -2.70
N ASN A 322 -5.07 -26.22 -3.90
CA ASN A 322 -5.49 -26.88 -5.15
C ASN A 322 -6.99 -26.77 -5.45
N VAL A 323 -7.60 -25.69 -4.98
CA VAL A 323 -9.02 -25.35 -5.22
C VAL A 323 -9.11 -24.60 -6.54
N ALA A 324 -10.04 -24.96 -7.41
CA ALA A 324 -10.29 -24.25 -8.69
C ALA A 324 -10.91 -22.87 -8.42
N GLY A 325 -10.75 -21.93 -9.37
CA GLY A 325 -11.20 -20.54 -9.23
C GLY A 325 -12.68 -20.40 -8.89
N ASP A 326 -13.55 -21.16 -9.57
CA ASP A 326 -14.99 -21.18 -9.30
C ASP A 326 -15.36 -21.64 -7.87
N SER A 327 -14.62 -22.63 -7.37
CA SER A 327 -14.81 -23.15 -6.00
C SER A 327 -14.24 -22.18 -4.96
N ALA A 328 -13.12 -21.51 -5.28
CA ALA A 328 -12.54 -20.46 -4.46
C ALA A 328 -13.51 -19.27 -4.32
N ASN A 329 -14.15 -18.85 -5.42
CA ASN A 329 -15.17 -17.82 -5.40
C ASN A 329 -16.35 -18.20 -4.49
N LEU A 330 -16.96 -19.36 -4.70
CA LEU A 330 -18.12 -19.81 -3.89
C LEU A 330 -17.79 -19.91 -2.40
N TRP A 331 -16.58 -20.33 -2.06
CA TRP A 331 -16.15 -20.43 -0.67
C TRP A 331 -15.96 -19.05 -0.06
N THR A 332 -15.27 -18.16 -0.74
CA THR A 332 -14.96 -16.81 -0.25
C THR A 332 -16.20 -15.92 -0.17
N ASP A 333 -17.15 -16.05 -1.10
CA ASP A 333 -18.45 -15.35 -1.02
C ASP A 333 -19.21 -15.74 0.26
N ASN A 334 -19.20 -17.03 0.63
CA ASN A 334 -19.83 -17.50 1.86
C ASN A 334 -19.08 -17.00 3.11
N GLU A 335 -17.75 -17.00 3.08
CA GLU A 335 -16.92 -16.48 4.16
C GLU A 335 -17.15 -14.97 4.36
N TYR A 336 -17.17 -14.19 3.28
CA TYR A 336 -17.47 -12.77 3.34
C TYR A 336 -18.78 -12.47 4.06
N LEU A 337 -19.87 -13.21 3.73
CA LEU A 337 -21.18 -13.03 4.35
C LEU A 337 -21.18 -13.41 5.84
N GLN A 338 -20.35 -14.37 6.25
CA GLN A 338 -20.21 -14.78 7.65
C GLN A 338 -19.34 -13.81 8.45
N ASP A 339 -18.31 -13.28 7.83
CA ASP A 339 -17.26 -12.46 8.45
C ASP A 339 -17.46 -10.95 8.25
N GLU A 340 -18.59 -10.51 7.69
CA GLU A 340 -18.89 -9.08 7.44
C GLU A 340 -18.61 -8.20 8.67
N LYS A 341 -18.84 -8.73 9.87
CA LYS A 341 -18.57 -8.04 11.15
C LYS A 341 -17.06 -7.96 11.48
N GLN A 342 -16.21 -8.72 10.82
CA GLN A 342 -14.78 -8.77 11.01
C GLN A 342 -14.02 -7.91 9.97
N ILE A 343 -14.75 -7.32 9.01
CA ILE A 343 -14.15 -6.46 8.00
C ILE A 343 -13.60 -5.22 8.71
N VAL A 344 -12.29 -5.08 8.60
CA VAL A 344 -11.54 -3.93 9.11
C VAL A 344 -11.61 -2.77 8.12
N ASP A 345 -11.46 -3.09 6.82
CA ASP A 345 -11.45 -2.11 5.75
C ASP A 345 -11.76 -2.76 4.40
N THR A 346 -12.28 -1.94 3.48
CA THR A 346 -12.47 -2.28 2.08
C THR A 346 -11.89 -1.16 1.22
N ILE A 347 -10.93 -1.48 0.39
CA ILE A 347 -10.20 -0.52 -0.46
C ILE A 347 -10.55 -0.77 -1.92
N VAL A 348 -11.49 0.02 -2.45
CA VAL A 348 -11.81 0.02 -3.89
C VAL A 348 -10.67 0.68 -4.64
N ILE A 349 -10.06 -0.04 -5.59
CA ILE A 349 -8.85 0.41 -6.28
C ILE A 349 -9.12 1.68 -7.10
N SER A 350 -10.25 1.76 -7.80
CA SER A 350 -10.63 2.97 -8.55
C SER A 350 -10.74 4.20 -7.65
N ASP A 351 -11.27 4.06 -6.44
CA ASP A 351 -11.40 5.17 -5.51
C ASP A 351 -10.04 5.64 -4.99
N ALA A 352 -9.14 4.70 -4.71
CA ALA A 352 -7.76 5.01 -4.35
C ALA A 352 -7.03 5.75 -5.49
N ARG A 353 -7.26 5.33 -6.76
CA ARG A 353 -6.72 6.02 -7.94
C ARG A 353 -7.24 7.46 -8.06
N HIS A 354 -8.53 7.68 -7.86
CA HIS A 354 -9.12 9.02 -7.85
C HIS A 354 -8.55 9.92 -6.74
N GLN A 355 -8.09 9.33 -5.64
CA GLN A 355 -7.43 10.04 -4.55
C GLN A 355 -5.90 10.18 -4.75
N GLY A 356 -5.38 9.84 -5.93
CA GLY A 356 -3.98 10.05 -6.30
C GLY A 356 -3.04 8.88 -5.98
N VAL A 357 -3.54 7.75 -5.49
CA VAL A 357 -2.68 6.58 -5.25
C VAL A 357 -2.40 5.87 -6.58
N GLY A 358 -1.33 6.27 -7.26
CA GLY A 358 -0.84 5.61 -8.47
C GLY A 358 -0.16 4.26 -8.19
N PRO A 359 -0.04 3.38 -9.21
CA PRO A 359 0.75 2.14 -9.08
C PRO A 359 2.24 2.45 -8.91
N MET A 360 2.94 1.62 -8.15
CA MET A 360 4.40 1.62 -8.17
C MET A 360 4.89 1.06 -9.51
N LEU A 361 5.75 1.82 -10.18
CA LEU A 361 6.35 1.46 -11.48
C LEU A 361 7.83 1.17 -11.33
#